data_8e817da6b51105cf314c6a0fb69c9a99
#
_entry.id   8e817da6b51105cf314c6a0fb69c9a99
#
_cell.length_a   1.000
_cell.length_b   1.000
_cell.length_c   1.000
_cell.angle_alpha   90.00
_cell.angle_beta   90.00
_cell.angle_gamma   90.00
#
_symmetry.space_group_name_H-M   'P 1'
#
loop_
_entity.id
_entity.type
_entity.pdbx_description
1 polymer ?
#
loop_
_entity_poly.entity_id
_entity_poly.type
_entity_poly.pdbx_seq_one_letter_code
_entity_poly.pdbx_strand_id
1 'polypeptide(L)'
;MKKVLDLFLLLLLPLVFCSTVFAACIEGSCLNGKGTYIMANGTKYVGEFKDKQMNGQGTLTYTNGTKYVGEFKNNQMNGQGTLTYKDGKKYIGEFQDNWYHGQGTLTYKDGRKYIGEFRWGEYHGQGTLTYVNGRIDNGIWSF
;
A
#
# COMPACT_ATOMS: atom_id res chain seq x y z
N MET A 1 33.35 -29.06 -59.91
CA MET A 1 33.05 -29.19 -58.47
C MET A 1 32.77 -27.80 -57.90
N LYS A 2 31.49 -27.39 -57.82
CA LYS A 2 31.08 -26.10 -57.22
C LYS A 2 30.58 -26.40 -55.82
N LYS A 3 31.22 -25.81 -54.78
CA LYS A 3 30.75 -25.86 -53.40
C LYS A 3 29.63 -24.85 -53.23
N VAL A 4 28.45 -25.32 -52.88
CA VAL A 4 27.32 -24.51 -52.45
C VAL A 4 27.56 -24.12 -51.01
N LEU A 5 27.68 -22.84 -50.74
CA LEU A 5 27.81 -22.26 -49.39
C LEU A 5 26.40 -21.95 -48.88
N ASP A 6 25.87 -22.81 -48.04
CA ASP A 6 24.61 -22.59 -47.36
C ASP A 6 24.77 -21.49 -46.31
N LEU A 7 24.17 -20.34 -46.63
CA LEU A 7 24.07 -19.19 -45.72
C LEU A 7 22.90 -19.43 -44.73
N PHE A 8 23.21 -19.98 -43.57
CA PHE A 8 22.26 -20.05 -42.47
C PHE A 8 21.97 -18.62 -41.96
N LEU A 9 20.88 -18.03 -42.45
CA LEU A 9 20.34 -16.80 -41.92
C LEU A 9 19.68 -17.09 -40.57
N LEU A 10 20.42 -16.90 -39.48
CA LEU A 10 19.88 -16.96 -38.15
C LEU A 10 18.94 -15.78 -37.92
N LEU A 11 17.63 -15.99 -38.08
CA LEU A 11 16.60 -15.05 -37.67
C LEU A 11 16.64 -14.90 -36.13
N LEU A 12 17.36 -13.88 -35.67
CA LEU A 12 17.26 -13.39 -34.31
C LEU A 12 15.87 -12.74 -34.13
N LEU A 13 14.89 -13.57 -33.77
CA LEU A 13 13.63 -13.06 -33.25
C LEU A 13 13.95 -12.33 -31.94
N PRO A 14 13.55 -11.05 -31.77
CA PRO A 14 13.66 -10.41 -30.49
C PRO A 14 12.72 -11.15 -29.52
N LEU A 15 13.32 -11.82 -28.53
CA LEU A 15 12.59 -12.31 -27.38
C LEU A 15 12.03 -11.09 -26.66
N VAL A 16 10.78 -10.73 -26.98
CA VAL A 16 9.99 -9.81 -26.17
C VAL A 16 9.77 -10.52 -24.84
N PHE A 17 10.66 -10.26 -23.86
CA PHE A 17 10.42 -10.61 -22.48
C PHE A 17 9.21 -9.77 -22.01
N CYS A 18 8.01 -10.28 -22.24
CA CYS A 18 6.86 -9.85 -21.49
C CYS A 18 7.13 -10.28 -20.03
N SER A 19 7.69 -9.38 -19.24
CA SER A 19 7.89 -9.59 -17.81
C SER A 19 6.52 -9.60 -17.13
N THR A 20 5.84 -10.74 -17.21
CA THR A 20 4.67 -10.98 -16.36
C THR A 20 5.16 -11.04 -14.93
N VAL A 21 4.78 -10.04 -14.12
CA VAL A 21 5.05 -10.06 -12.69
C VAL A 21 4.18 -11.16 -12.08
N PHE A 22 4.82 -12.26 -11.72
CA PHE A 22 4.14 -13.32 -10.96
C PHE A 22 4.19 -12.97 -9.48
N ALA A 23 3.09 -13.25 -8.77
CA ALA A 23 3.08 -13.14 -7.31
C ALA A 23 4.13 -14.08 -6.72
N ALA A 24 5.07 -13.57 -5.95
CA ALA A 24 6.16 -14.36 -5.38
C ALA A 24 6.68 -13.81 -4.05
N CYS A 25 7.08 -14.74 -3.18
CA CYS A 25 7.97 -14.43 -2.06
C CYS A 25 9.39 -14.34 -2.62
N ILE A 26 10.01 -13.18 -2.55
CA ILE A 26 11.33 -12.91 -3.14
C ILE A 26 12.44 -12.87 -2.10
N GLU A 27 12.09 -12.74 -0.82
CA GLU A 27 13.05 -12.69 0.27
C GLU A 27 12.41 -13.12 1.60
N GLY A 28 13.16 -13.80 2.46
CA GLY A 28 12.75 -14.18 3.81
C GLY A 28 11.69 -15.27 3.83
N SER A 29 10.81 -15.23 4.84
CA SER A 29 9.75 -16.21 5.04
C SER A 29 8.38 -15.56 4.89
N CYS A 30 7.72 -15.81 3.77
CA CYS A 30 6.33 -15.39 3.58
C CYS A 30 5.30 -16.43 4.06
N LEU A 31 5.74 -17.44 4.79
CA LEU A 31 4.88 -18.40 5.49
C LEU A 31 4.68 -17.99 6.95
N ASN A 32 5.78 -17.92 7.70
CA ASN A 32 5.83 -17.45 9.09
C ASN A 32 7.16 -16.72 9.30
N GLY A 33 7.10 -15.49 9.85
CA GLY A 33 8.27 -14.63 10.06
C GLY A 33 8.30 -13.42 9.14
N LYS A 34 9.48 -12.83 8.92
CA LYS A 34 9.64 -11.64 8.08
C LYS A 34 10.00 -12.02 6.64
N GLY A 35 9.39 -11.34 5.69
CA GLY A 35 9.65 -11.57 4.27
C GLY A 35 9.25 -10.41 3.38
N THR A 36 9.60 -10.54 2.10
CA THR A 36 9.22 -9.65 1.01
C THR A 36 8.39 -10.41 -0.01
N TYR A 37 7.17 -9.93 -0.25
CA TYR A 37 6.23 -10.52 -1.20
C TYR A 37 5.82 -9.51 -2.26
N ILE A 38 5.87 -9.91 -3.53
CA ILE A 38 5.35 -9.12 -4.65
C ILE A 38 4.07 -9.80 -5.14
N MET A 39 2.99 -9.03 -5.15
CA MET A 39 1.69 -9.47 -5.67
C MET A 39 1.68 -9.45 -7.20
N ALA A 40 0.77 -10.19 -7.84
CA ALA A 40 0.64 -10.24 -9.31
C ALA A 40 0.41 -8.87 -9.97
N ASN A 41 -0.17 -7.92 -9.25
CA ASN A 41 -0.37 -6.54 -9.71
C ASN A 41 0.86 -5.62 -9.47
N GLY A 42 1.99 -6.17 -9.00
CA GLY A 42 3.21 -5.43 -8.68
C GLY A 42 3.22 -4.73 -7.32
N THR A 43 2.16 -4.81 -6.52
CA THR A 43 2.15 -4.30 -5.15
C THR A 43 3.16 -5.08 -4.31
N LYS A 44 3.99 -4.38 -3.54
CA LYS A 44 5.05 -4.97 -2.70
C LYS A 44 4.68 -4.88 -1.23
N TYR A 45 4.78 -6.00 -0.54
CA TYR A 45 4.73 -6.06 0.92
C TYR A 45 6.10 -6.44 1.49
N VAL A 46 6.52 -5.76 2.54
CA VAL A 46 7.72 -6.09 3.34
C VAL A 46 7.30 -6.09 4.80
N GLY A 47 7.34 -7.22 5.46
CA GLY A 47 6.87 -7.29 6.84
C GLY A 47 6.72 -8.70 7.37
N GLU A 48 5.93 -8.81 8.42
CA GLU A 48 5.69 -10.05 9.14
C GLU A 48 4.56 -10.85 8.50
N PHE A 49 4.74 -12.16 8.49
CA PHE A 49 3.77 -13.14 8.02
C PHE A 49 3.44 -14.13 9.12
N LYS A 50 2.19 -14.58 9.14
CA LYS A 50 1.71 -15.71 9.89
C LYS A 50 0.76 -16.52 9.01
N ASP A 51 1.03 -17.82 8.85
CA ASP A 51 0.22 -18.73 8.04
C ASP A 51 -0.05 -18.20 6.62
N LYS A 52 1.01 -17.70 5.94
CA LYS A 52 0.99 -17.07 4.62
C LYS A 52 0.19 -15.76 4.53
N GLN A 53 -0.22 -15.19 5.65
CA GLN A 53 -0.95 -13.93 5.70
C GLN A 53 -0.06 -12.81 6.23
N MET A 54 -0.20 -11.59 5.68
CA MET A 54 0.37 -10.39 6.26
C MET A 54 -0.19 -10.23 7.67
N ASN A 55 0.69 -10.22 8.68
CA ASN A 55 0.29 -10.21 10.09
C ASN A 55 1.42 -9.61 10.92
N GLY A 56 1.14 -8.67 11.81
CA GLY A 56 2.15 -7.92 12.54
C GLY A 56 2.59 -6.66 11.81
N GLN A 57 3.83 -6.21 12.00
CA GLN A 57 4.34 -4.97 11.42
C GLN A 57 4.77 -5.16 9.96
N GLY A 58 4.40 -4.17 9.12
CA GLY A 58 4.79 -4.24 7.71
C GLY A 58 4.65 -2.92 6.95
N THR A 59 5.16 -2.97 5.71
CA THR A 59 5.06 -1.90 4.72
C THR A 59 4.43 -2.46 3.46
N LEU A 60 3.31 -1.88 3.03
CA LEU A 60 2.65 -2.18 1.76
C LEU A 60 2.84 -1.00 0.82
N THR A 61 3.45 -1.23 -0.33
CA THR A 61 3.69 -0.21 -1.37
C THR A 61 2.94 -0.60 -2.62
N TYR A 62 1.95 0.22 -2.98
CA TYR A 62 1.15 0.05 -4.18
C TYR A 62 1.89 0.58 -5.42
N THR A 63 1.56 0.06 -6.59
CA THR A 63 2.17 0.48 -7.87
C THR A 63 1.89 1.94 -8.24
N ASN A 64 0.82 2.52 -7.72
CA ASN A 64 0.49 3.94 -7.88
C ASN A 64 1.30 4.87 -6.95
N GLY A 65 2.21 4.34 -6.11
CA GLY A 65 3.02 5.10 -5.16
C GLY A 65 2.38 5.35 -3.80
N THR A 66 1.15 4.88 -3.57
CA THR A 66 0.53 4.87 -2.24
C THR A 66 1.29 3.90 -1.35
N LYS A 67 1.52 4.28 -0.08
CA LYS A 67 2.29 3.48 0.88
C LYS A 67 1.60 3.43 2.24
N TYR A 68 1.44 2.23 2.77
CA TYR A 68 1.05 2.00 4.15
C TYR A 68 2.22 1.46 4.96
N VAL A 69 2.38 1.95 6.17
CA VAL A 69 3.33 1.44 7.18
C VAL A 69 2.58 1.29 8.49
N GLY A 70 2.53 0.09 9.02
CA GLY A 70 1.78 -0.16 10.26
C GLY A 70 1.48 -1.63 10.48
N GLU A 71 0.46 -1.86 11.29
CA GLU A 71 0.03 -3.18 11.70
C GLU A 71 -0.88 -3.83 10.66
N PHE A 72 -0.72 -5.13 10.51
CA PHE A 72 -1.56 -6.00 9.68
C PHE A 72 -2.14 -7.13 10.51
N LYS A 73 -3.34 -7.55 10.15
CA LYS A 73 -3.99 -8.74 10.67
C LYS A 73 -4.75 -9.42 9.54
N ASN A 74 -4.44 -10.69 9.27
CA ASN A 74 -5.11 -11.50 8.26
C ASN A 74 -5.19 -10.79 6.88
N ASN A 75 -4.06 -10.27 6.38
CA ASN A 75 -3.92 -9.51 5.12
C ASN A 75 -4.59 -8.13 5.09
N GLN A 76 -5.08 -7.61 6.22
CA GLN A 76 -5.74 -6.32 6.29
C GLN A 76 -4.95 -5.34 7.14
N MET A 77 -4.96 -4.06 6.77
CA MET A 77 -4.48 -2.98 7.63
C MET A 77 -5.35 -2.94 8.88
N ASN A 78 -4.71 -3.04 10.06
CA ASN A 78 -5.39 -3.14 11.35
C ASN A 78 -4.48 -2.58 12.43
N GLY A 79 -5.01 -1.99 13.51
CA GLY A 79 -4.19 -1.35 14.54
C GLY A 79 -3.61 -0.01 14.10
N GLN A 80 -2.43 0.36 14.61
CA GLN A 80 -1.82 1.66 14.34
C GLN A 80 -1.06 1.67 13.01
N GLY A 81 -1.20 2.76 12.25
CA GLY A 81 -0.52 2.87 10.97
C GLY A 81 -0.50 4.26 10.36
N THR A 82 0.28 4.37 9.27
CA THR A 82 0.38 5.56 8.43
C THR A 82 0.11 5.17 6.98
N LEU A 83 -0.90 5.77 6.37
CA LEU A 83 -1.19 5.66 4.95
C LEU A 83 -0.85 6.97 4.25
N THR A 84 0.08 6.93 3.32
CA THR A 84 0.51 8.08 2.51
C THR A 84 0.12 7.83 1.06
N TYR A 85 -0.69 8.72 0.50
CA TYR A 85 -1.10 8.67 -0.90
C TYR A 85 -0.08 9.35 -1.80
N LYS A 86 -0.06 8.99 -3.07
CA LYS A 86 0.82 9.58 -4.08
C LYS A 86 0.68 11.10 -4.18
N ASP A 87 -0.52 11.62 -3.98
CA ASP A 87 -0.84 13.05 -4.06
C ASP A 87 -0.43 13.87 -2.83
N GLY A 88 0.12 13.21 -1.79
CA GLY A 88 0.53 13.82 -0.54
C GLY A 88 -0.52 13.80 0.57
N LYS A 89 -1.76 13.34 0.30
CA LYS A 89 -2.74 13.06 1.35
C LYS A 89 -2.15 12.02 2.31
N LYS A 90 -2.32 12.20 3.62
CA LYS A 90 -1.73 11.31 4.64
C LYS A 90 -2.70 11.10 5.80
N TYR A 91 -2.87 9.86 6.18
CA TYR A 91 -3.55 9.47 7.41
C TYR A 91 -2.57 8.83 8.39
N ILE A 92 -2.67 9.19 9.65
CA ILE A 92 -1.93 8.59 10.78
C ILE A 92 -2.96 8.30 11.86
N GLY A 93 -3.09 7.05 12.28
CA GLY A 93 -4.06 6.67 13.30
C GLY A 93 -4.39 5.19 13.25
N GLU A 94 -5.55 4.88 13.80
CA GLU A 94 -6.06 3.52 13.90
C GLU A 94 -6.69 3.06 12.58
N PHE A 95 -6.52 1.78 12.28
CA PHE A 95 -7.15 1.08 11.18
C PHE A 95 -7.94 -0.11 11.70
N GLN A 96 -9.06 -0.38 11.07
CA GLN A 96 -9.83 -1.61 11.25
C GLN A 96 -10.28 -2.10 9.88
N ASP A 97 -9.90 -3.33 9.52
CA ASP A 97 -10.32 -4.00 8.27
C ASP A 97 -10.11 -3.14 7.02
N ASN A 98 -8.93 -2.50 6.89
CA ASN A 98 -8.50 -1.57 5.85
C ASN A 98 -9.14 -0.16 5.89
N TRP A 99 -9.97 0.16 6.86
CA TRP A 99 -10.60 1.47 7.00
C TRP A 99 -9.95 2.30 8.11
N TYR A 100 -9.95 3.63 7.98
CA TYR A 100 -9.66 4.53 9.09
C TYR A 100 -10.68 4.28 10.18
N HIS A 101 -10.20 4.15 11.40
CA HIS A 101 -11.03 3.85 12.57
C HIS A 101 -10.45 4.55 13.80
N GLY A 102 -11.23 4.63 14.92
CA GLY A 102 -10.74 5.19 16.17
C GLY A 102 -10.15 6.58 16.01
N GLN A 103 -9.09 6.87 16.77
CA GLN A 103 -8.44 8.18 16.73
C GLN A 103 -7.43 8.29 15.58
N GLY A 104 -7.45 9.43 14.89
CA GLY A 104 -6.53 9.66 13.79
C GLY A 104 -6.36 11.11 13.37
N THR A 105 -5.37 11.32 12.52
CA THR A 105 -5.07 12.58 11.85
C THR A 105 -5.07 12.38 10.35
N LEU A 106 -5.93 13.08 9.64
CA LEU A 106 -5.95 13.12 8.17
C LEU A 106 -5.48 14.48 7.70
N THR A 107 -4.38 14.50 6.96
CA THR A 107 -3.85 15.69 6.30
C THR A 107 -4.13 15.58 4.81
N TYR A 108 -4.79 16.58 4.23
CA TYR A 108 -5.09 16.65 2.82
C TYR A 108 -3.95 17.29 2.03
N LYS A 109 -3.90 17.02 0.73
CA LYS A 109 -2.93 17.61 -0.20
C LYS A 109 -2.95 19.15 -0.17
N ASP A 110 -4.11 19.75 0.02
CA ASP A 110 -4.31 21.19 0.08
C ASP A 110 -3.95 21.83 1.43
N GLY A 111 -3.51 21.02 2.40
CA GLY A 111 -3.09 21.47 3.73
C GLY A 111 -4.20 21.47 4.77
N ARG A 112 -5.44 21.18 4.42
CA ARG A 112 -6.50 20.94 5.42
C ARG A 112 -6.12 19.76 6.30
N LYS A 113 -6.51 19.80 7.58
CA LYS A 113 -6.17 18.76 8.54
C LYS A 113 -7.35 18.46 9.44
N TYR A 114 -7.73 17.21 9.52
CA TYR A 114 -8.69 16.72 10.50
C TYR A 114 -7.95 15.92 11.59
N ILE A 115 -8.32 16.16 12.83
CA ILE A 115 -7.86 15.39 14.00
C ILE A 115 -9.10 15.00 14.79
N GLY A 116 -9.33 13.71 15.00
CA GLY A 116 -10.50 13.24 15.70
C GLY A 116 -10.79 11.76 15.46
N GLU A 117 -12.04 11.41 15.72
CA GLU A 117 -12.52 10.05 15.56
C GLU A 117 -12.87 9.75 14.12
N PHE A 118 -12.64 8.50 13.73
CA PHE A 118 -12.99 7.91 12.44
C PHE A 118 -13.80 6.64 12.63
N ARG A 119 -14.73 6.40 11.73
CA ARG A 119 -15.46 5.13 11.65
C ARG A 119 -15.73 4.80 10.20
N TRP A 120 -15.28 3.63 9.77
CA TRP A 120 -15.42 3.14 8.38
C TRP A 120 -14.89 4.13 7.33
N GLY A 121 -13.78 4.82 7.66
CA GLY A 121 -13.13 5.77 6.74
C GLY A 121 -13.65 7.21 6.82
N GLU A 122 -14.76 7.46 7.52
CA GLU A 122 -15.41 8.75 7.61
C GLU A 122 -15.14 9.43 8.96
N TYR A 123 -15.27 10.76 9.02
CA TYR A 123 -15.23 11.52 10.27
C TYR A 123 -16.37 11.08 11.17
N HIS A 124 -16.07 10.83 12.41
CA HIS A 124 -17.06 10.39 13.40
C HIS A 124 -16.75 11.00 14.75
N GLY A 125 -17.77 11.03 15.66
CA GLY A 125 -17.58 11.49 17.03
C GLY A 125 -16.93 12.86 17.14
N GLN A 126 -16.09 13.06 18.14
CA GLN A 126 -15.42 14.34 18.38
C GLN A 126 -14.25 14.55 17.41
N GLY A 127 -14.17 15.74 16.83
CA GLY A 127 -13.07 16.07 15.94
C GLY A 127 -12.94 17.54 15.62
N THR A 128 -11.78 17.89 15.07
CA THR A 128 -11.39 19.26 14.67
C THR A 128 -10.92 19.26 13.23
N LEU A 129 -11.58 20.02 12.36
CA LEU A 129 -11.14 20.28 11.01
C LEU A 129 -10.53 21.69 10.92
N THR A 130 -9.25 21.76 10.59
CA THR A 130 -8.52 23.00 10.35
C THR A 130 -8.37 23.22 8.85
N TYR A 131 -8.76 24.39 8.38
CA TYR A 131 -8.63 24.82 6.98
C TYR A 131 -7.35 25.60 6.75
N VAL A 132 -6.91 25.67 5.49
CA VAL A 132 -5.69 26.38 5.07
C VAL A 132 -5.73 27.88 5.42
N ASN A 133 -6.90 28.49 5.41
CA ASN A 133 -7.12 29.89 5.79
C ASN A 133 -7.15 30.13 7.32
N GLY A 134 -6.86 29.10 8.12
CA GLY A 134 -6.88 29.18 9.58
C GLY A 134 -8.26 29.01 10.22
N ARG A 135 -9.34 28.84 9.45
CA ARG A 135 -10.66 28.50 10.01
C ARG A 135 -10.59 27.14 10.70
N ILE A 136 -11.26 27.02 11.82
CA ILE A 136 -11.34 25.79 12.61
C ILE A 136 -12.81 25.46 12.86
N ASP A 137 -13.21 24.25 12.47
CA ASP A 137 -14.52 23.70 12.77
C ASP A 137 -14.34 22.56 13.79
N ASN A 138 -14.90 22.75 14.98
CA ASN A 138 -14.89 21.74 16.06
C ASN A 138 -16.30 21.22 16.25
N GLY A 139 -16.46 19.93 16.47
CA GLY A 139 -17.80 19.41 16.73
C GLY A 139 -17.88 17.90 16.82
N ILE A 140 -19.14 17.45 16.88
CA ILE A 140 -19.49 16.04 16.76
C ILE A 140 -19.84 15.80 15.27
N TRP A 141 -19.12 14.84 14.67
CA TRP A 141 -19.29 14.42 13.29
C TRP A 141 -20.11 13.13 13.26
N SER A 142 -21.11 13.08 12.40
CA SER A 142 -21.94 11.87 12.18
C SER A 142 -22.32 11.79 10.71
N PHE A 143 -22.17 10.63 10.13
CA PHE A 143 -22.64 10.25 8.80
C PHE A 143 -23.52 9.02 8.92
#